data_b8779a7cd2c3d486e4f71a3351801bff
#
_entry.id   b8779a7cd2c3d486e4f71a3351801bff
#
_cell.length_a   1.000
_cell.length_b   1.000
_cell.length_c   1.000
_cell.angle_alpha   90.00
_cell.angle_beta   90.00
_cell.angle_gamma   90.00
#
_symmetry.space_group_name_H-M   'P 1'
#
loop_
_entity.id
_entity.type
_entity.pdbx_description
1 polymer ?
#
loop_
_entity_poly.entity_id
_entity_poly.type
_entity_poly.pdbx_seq_one_letter_code
_entity_poly.pdbx_strand_id
1 'polypeptide(L)'
;VAAQAGELELHLCNVNNSSSFSLEWIERVKNRPGWEGHRWYATRRVPVTTLDALIAQHGLPAFIKIDVEGYELPVLQGLSQPVAALSFEYSPELLSAAAACMARLQALGDYEFNAVYRETFVFMLPSWTTAAAVENLLENHPSKHRSGDIYARLKG
;
A
#
# COMPACT_ATOMS: atom_id res chain seq x y z
N VAL A 1 11.70 2.27 -0.92
CA VAL A 1 11.27 2.32 -2.33
C VAL A 1 10.35 3.52 -2.51
N ALA A 2 10.39 4.18 -3.66
CA ALA A 2 9.63 5.39 -3.96
C ALA A 2 9.40 5.53 -5.48
N ALA A 3 8.70 6.59 -5.91
CA ALA A 3 8.44 6.89 -7.32
C ALA A 3 9.73 7.18 -8.12
N GLN A 4 10.75 7.71 -7.46
CA GLN A 4 12.05 8.06 -8.05
C GLN A 4 13.18 7.71 -7.08
N ALA A 5 14.35 7.34 -7.62
CA ALA A 5 15.54 7.15 -6.81
C ALA A 5 16.06 8.50 -6.28
N GLY A 6 16.63 8.48 -5.08
CA GLY A 6 17.16 9.68 -4.42
C GLY A 6 17.21 9.55 -2.92
N GLU A 7 16.94 10.64 -2.22
CA GLU A 7 16.81 10.67 -0.75
C GLU A 7 15.45 11.23 -0.35
N LEU A 8 14.81 10.62 0.63
CA LEU A 8 13.58 11.09 1.23
C LEU A 8 13.71 11.19 2.75
N GLU A 9 12.88 12.03 3.34
CA GLU A 9 12.79 12.22 4.76
C GLU A 9 11.80 11.21 5.36
N LEU A 10 12.32 10.26 6.15
CA LEU A 10 11.54 9.27 6.88
C LEU A 10 11.18 9.83 8.25
N HIS A 11 9.91 9.84 8.61
CA HIS A 11 9.41 10.22 9.92
C HIS A 11 9.49 8.99 10.85
N LEU A 12 10.38 9.07 11.85
CA LEU A 12 10.65 7.99 12.77
C LEU A 12 9.63 7.94 13.89
N CYS A 13 8.98 6.79 14.06
CA CYS A 13 8.07 6.51 15.15
C CYS A 13 8.77 5.68 16.24
N ASN A 14 8.37 5.87 17.51
CA ASN A 14 8.82 5.04 18.63
C ASN A 14 8.30 3.59 18.56
N VAL A 15 7.27 3.35 17.76
CA VAL A 15 6.79 2.01 17.38
C VAL A 15 7.41 1.67 16.02
N ASN A 16 8.27 0.65 15.97
CA ASN A 16 9.20 0.41 14.88
C ASN A 16 8.54 0.23 13.50
N ASN A 17 7.36 -0.36 13.46
CA ASN A 17 6.62 -0.60 12.20
C ASN A 17 5.72 0.57 11.76
N SER A 18 5.72 1.70 12.47
CA SER A 18 4.87 2.86 12.16
C SER A 18 5.66 4.08 11.68
N SER A 19 6.93 3.89 11.31
CA SER A 19 7.69 4.95 10.64
C SER A 19 7.24 5.09 9.19
N SER A 20 7.03 6.33 8.72
CA SER A 20 6.43 6.57 7.41
C SER A 20 7.10 7.73 6.67
N PHE A 21 7.01 7.71 5.34
CA PHE A 21 7.27 8.85 4.47
C PHE A 21 6.03 9.74 4.27
N SER A 22 4.85 9.30 4.69
CA SER A 22 3.59 9.99 4.47
C SER A 22 3.18 10.84 5.67
N LEU A 23 3.44 12.14 5.59
CA LEU A 23 2.91 13.10 6.58
C LEU A 23 1.38 13.09 6.61
N GLU A 24 0.73 12.93 5.45
CA GLU A 24 -0.72 12.89 5.38
C GLU A 24 -1.29 11.72 6.19
N TRP A 25 -0.71 10.52 6.03
CA TRP A 25 -1.12 9.36 6.80
C TRP A 25 -0.90 9.56 8.30
N ILE A 26 0.30 10.04 8.69
CA ILE A 26 0.63 10.35 10.09
C ILE A 26 -0.40 11.29 10.71
N GLU A 27 -0.73 12.40 10.04
CA GLU A 27 -1.70 13.38 10.54
C GLU A 27 -3.10 12.78 10.69
N ARG A 28 -3.47 11.81 9.87
CA ARG A 28 -4.77 11.15 9.94
C ARG A 28 -4.86 10.11 11.06
N VAL A 29 -3.76 9.40 11.36
CA VAL A 29 -3.79 8.30 12.34
C VAL A 29 -3.41 8.73 13.75
N LYS A 30 -2.53 9.72 13.94
CA LYS A 30 -1.91 10.06 15.23
C LYS A 30 -2.89 10.37 16.38
N ASN A 31 -4.11 10.77 16.07
CA ASN A 31 -5.13 11.12 17.06
C ASN A 31 -6.28 10.10 17.10
N ARG A 32 -6.11 8.93 16.50
CA ARG A 32 -7.17 7.92 16.44
C ARG A 32 -7.06 6.92 17.59
N PRO A 33 -8.19 6.30 17.99
CA PRO A 33 -8.18 5.21 18.95
C PRO A 33 -7.25 4.08 18.50
N GLY A 34 -6.37 3.66 19.40
CA GLY A 34 -5.34 2.63 19.13
C GLY A 34 -3.98 3.20 18.76
N TRP A 35 -3.85 4.52 18.56
CA TRP A 35 -2.59 5.19 18.22
C TRP A 35 -2.01 6.04 19.35
N GLU A 36 -2.59 6.00 20.56
CA GLU A 36 -2.26 6.86 21.69
C GLU A 36 -0.79 6.77 22.14
N GLY A 37 -0.14 5.64 21.88
CA GLY A 37 1.27 5.41 22.21
C GLY A 37 2.26 5.78 21.10
N HIS A 38 1.78 6.10 19.91
CA HIS A 38 2.62 6.38 18.75
C HIS A 38 3.09 7.83 18.76
N ARG A 39 4.40 8.03 18.63
CA ARG A 39 5.03 9.36 18.58
C ARG A 39 6.03 9.40 17.44
N TRP A 40 5.80 10.23 16.45
CA TRP A 40 6.77 10.57 15.43
C TRP A 40 7.65 11.69 15.99
N TYR A 41 8.85 11.32 16.42
CA TYR A 41 9.70 12.17 17.27
C TYR A 41 10.92 12.76 16.54
N ALA A 42 11.25 12.26 15.37
CA ALA A 42 12.39 12.71 14.58
C ALA A 42 12.19 12.41 13.10
N THR A 43 13.02 13.03 12.28
CA THR A 43 13.12 12.70 10.86
C THR A 43 14.54 12.25 10.51
N ARG A 44 14.67 11.43 9.48
CA ARG A 44 15.93 10.97 8.95
C ARG A 44 15.91 10.91 7.43
N ARG A 45 16.89 11.52 6.78
CA ARG A 45 17.12 11.31 5.35
C ARG A 45 17.66 9.92 5.10
N VAL A 46 17.01 9.20 4.20
CA VAL A 46 17.38 7.85 3.82
C VAL A 46 17.40 7.72 2.29
N PRO A 47 18.35 6.96 1.72
CA PRO A 47 18.35 6.70 0.30
C PRO A 47 17.13 5.85 -0.08
N VAL A 48 16.54 6.15 -1.23
CA VAL A 48 15.42 5.41 -1.81
C VAL A 48 15.72 5.03 -3.25
N THR A 49 15.11 3.94 -3.68
CA THR A 49 15.17 3.42 -5.06
C THR A 49 13.77 3.22 -5.60
N THR A 50 13.64 2.70 -6.81
CA THR A 50 12.35 2.36 -7.42
C THR A 50 12.16 0.86 -7.51
N LEU A 51 10.91 0.40 -7.70
CA LEU A 51 10.64 -1.01 -8.01
C LEU A 51 11.31 -1.42 -9.32
N ASP A 52 11.30 -0.57 -10.33
CA ASP A 52 11.98 -0.84 -11.61
C ASP A 52 13.48 -1.08 -11.43
N ALA A 53 14.15 -0.29 -10.60
CA ALA A 53 15.58 -0.48 -10.34
C ALA A 53 15.86 -1.80 -9.61
N LEU A 54 15.00 -2.19 -8.66
CA LEU A 54 15.12 -3.49 -7.99
C LEU A 54 14.87 -4.65 -8.95
N ILE A 55 13.88 -4.53 -9.82
CA ILE A 55 13.60 -5.54 -10.86
C ILE A 55 14.77 -5.65 -11.84
N ALA A 56 15.33 -4.53 -12.26
CA ALA A 56 16.51 -4.53 -13.15
C ALA A 56 17.74 -5.21 -12.50
N GLN A 57 17.89 -5.09 -11.19
CA GLN A 57 19.00 -5.67 -10.44
C GLN A 57 18.79 -7.16 -10.11
N HIS A 58 17.56 -7.57 -9.76
CA HIS A 58 17.27 -8.87 -9.16
C HIS A 58 16.39 -9.78 -10.01
N GLY A 59 15.85 -9.26 -11.10
CA GLY A 59 14.87 -9.97 -11.93
C GLY A 59 13.44 -9.71 -11.51
N LEU A 60 12.49 -10.10 -12.35
CA LEU A 60 11.06 -9.93 -12.12
C LEU A 60 10.59 -10.82 -10.96
N PRO A 61 10.00 -10.26 -9.90
CA PRO A 61 9.53 -11.05 -8.77
C PRO A 61 8.24 -11.81 -9.11
N ALA A 62 8.03 -12.95 -8.47
CA ALA A 62 6.76 -13.68 -8.55
C ALA A 62 5.64 -12.98 -7.77
N PHE A 63 6.00 -12.25 -6.70
CA PHE A 63 5.07 -11.52 -5.85
C PHE A 63 5.77 -10.32 -5.19
N ILE A 64 5.04 -9.21 -5.02
CA ILE A 64 5.51 -8.04 -4.26
C ILE A 64 4.53 -7.78 -3.11
N LYS A 65 5.00 -7.71 -1.88
CA LYS A 65 4.25 -7.13 -0.75
C LYS A 65 4.72 -5.69 -0.54
N ILE A 66 3.76 -4.76 -0.51
CA ILE A 66 4.01 -3.34 -0.21
C ILE A 66 3.28 -3.02 1.10
N ASP A 67 4.05 -2.60 2.09
CA ASP A 67 3.58 -2.27 3.42
C ASP A 67 4.49 -1.16 3.94
N VAL A 68 4.08 0.08 3.71
CA VAL A 68 4.92 1.28 3.89
C VAL A 68 4.17 2.43 4.55
N GLU A 69 3.11 2.08 5.29
CA GLU A 69 2.40 2.99 6.18
C GLU A 69 1.95 4.29 5.48
N GLY A 70 1.11 4.14 4.44
CA GLY A 70 0.50 5.24 3.72
C GLY A 70 1.36 5.82 2.58
N TYR A 71 2.42 5.11 2.15
CA TYR A 71 3.28 5.52 1.05
C TYR A 71 3.22 4.55 -0.16
N GLU A 72 2.18 3.72 -0.25
CA GLU A 72 2.00 2.65 -1.24
C GLU A 72 1.94 3.19 -2.67
N LEU A 73 1.18 4.26 -2.88
CA LEU A 73 1.04 4.87 -4.22
C LEU A 73 2.37 5.37 -4.78
N PRO A 74 3.21 6.12 -4.05
CA PRO A 74 4.55 6.48 -4.54
C PRO A 74 5.45 5.28 -4.83
N VAL A 75 5.33 4.18 -4.07
CA VAL A 75 6.06 2.94 -4.38
C VAL A 75 5.59 2.37 -5.72
N LEU A 76 4.27 2.27 -5.95
CA LEU A 76 3.70 1.78 -7.22
C LEU A 76 3.96 2.71 -8.40
N GLN A 77 4.16 4.01 -8.19
CA GLN A 77 4.59 4.94 -9.23
C GLN A 77 6.01 4.66 -9.73
N GLY A 78 6.85 4.01 -8.91
CA GLY A 78 8.18 3.55 -9.27
C GLY A 78 8.23 2.21 -10.04
N LEU A 79 7.07 1.70 -10.46
CA LEU A 79 6.92 0.48 -11.26
C LEU A 79 6.36 0.86 -12.63
N SER A 80 7.08 0.55 -13.73
CA SER A 80 6.68 0.89 -15.11
C SER A 80 6.17 -0.30 -15.94
N GLN A 81 6.27 -1.52 -15.41
CA GLN A 81 5.86 -2.74 -16.08
C GLN A 81 4.93 -3.57 -15.18
N PRO A 82 4.05 -4.40 -15.74
CA PRO A 82 3.21 -5.27 -14.94
C PRO A 82 4.04 -6.36 -14.23
N VAL A 83 3.59 -6.77 -13.06
CA VAL A 83 4.08 -7.93 -12.30
C VAL A 83 2.94 -8.93 -12.11
N ALA A 84 3.27 -10.22 -11.99
CA ALA A 84 2.27 -11.27 -11.97
C ALA A 84 1.26 -11.12 -10.82
N ALA A 85 1.74 -10.77 -9.62
CA ALA A 85 0.90 -10.56 -8.45
C ALA A 85 1.58 -9.64 -7.44
N LEU A 86 0.77 -8.90 -6.69
CA LEU A 86 1.23 -8.09 -5.57
C LEU A 86 0.14 -7.88 -4.53
N SER A 87 0.52 -7.43 -3.34
CA SER A 87 -0.40 -6.85 -2.37
C SER A 87 0.12 -5.53 -1.83
N PHE A 88 -0.78 -4.67 -1.41
CA PHE A 88 -0.47 -3.45 -0.71
C PHE A 88 -1.46 -3.20 0.42
N GLU A 89 -0.96 -2.58 1.51
CA GLU A 89 -1.82 -2.24 2.64
C GLU A 89 -2.79 -1.12 2.25
N TYR A 90 -4.03 -1.20 2.77
CA TYR A 90 -4.97 -0.10 2.78
C TYR A 90 -5.29 0.34 4.21
N SER A 91 -5.36 1.64 4.39
CA SER A 91 -5.82 2.27 5.63
C SER A 91 -7.20 2.87 5.41
N PRO A 92 -8.16 2.66 6.33
CA PRO A 92 -9.49 3.26 6.21
C PRO A 92 -9.47 4.79 6.22
N GLU A 93 -8.39 5.38 6.72
CA GLU A 93 -8.14 6.82 6.72
C GLU A 93 -7.79 7.36 5.34
N LEU A 94 -7.32 6.49 4.44
CA LEU A 94 -6.81 6.83 3.10
C LEU A 94 -7.36 5.90 2.02
N LEU A 95 -8.67 5.60 2.03
CA LEU A 95 -9.29 4.75 0.99
C LEU A 95 -9.10 5.33 -0.42
N SER A 96 -9.04 6.67 -0.55
CA SER A 96 -8.70 7.30 -1.83
C SER A 96 -7.29 6.97 -2.33
N ALA A 97 -6.31 6.75 -1.44
CA ALA A 97 -4.99 6.28 -1.83
C ALA A 97 -5.03 4.82 -2.29
N ALA A 98 -5.83 3.97 -1.65
CA ALA A 98 -6.04 2.59 -2.10
C ALA A 98 -6.69 2.53 -3.49
N ALA A 99 -7.70 3.37 -3.76
CA ALA A 99 -8.29 3.52 -5.09
C ALA A 99 -7.25 3.96 -6.13
N ALA A 100 -6.41 4.95 -5.79
CA ALA A 100 -5.33 5.41 -6.67
C ALA A 100 -4.27 4.33 -6.94
N CYS A 101 -3.95 3.49 -5.96
CA CYS A 101 -3.08 2.33 -6.13
C CYS A 101 -3.66 1.32 -7.14
N MET A 102 -4.95 0.97 -7.00
CA MET A 102 -5.62 0.09 -7.96
C MET A 102 -5.68 0.69 -9.37
N ALA A 103 -6.00 1.98 -9.48
CA ALA A 103 -5.98 2.68 -10.77
C ALA A 103 -4.58 2.70 -11.40
N ARG A 104 -3.52 2.88 -10.59
CA ARG A 104 -2.14 2.79 -11.07
C ARG A 104 -1.82 1.42 -11.64
N LEU A 105 -2.25 0.35 -10.98
CA LEU A 105 -2.04 -1.02 -11.46
C LEU A 105 -2.82 -1.28 -12.76
N GLN A 106 -4.06 -0.83 -12.85
CA GLN A 106 -4.85 -0.94 -14.09
C GLN A 106 -4.23 -0.21 -15.27
N ALA A 107 -3.47 0.87 -15.03
CA ALA A 107 -2.70 1.55 -16.07
C ALA A 107 -1.47 0.75 -16.54
N LEU A 108 -1.00 -0.23 -15.77
CA LEU A 108 0.10 -1.12 -16.11
C LEU A 108 -0.36 -2.40 -16.83
N GLY A 109 -1.57 -2.88 -16.54
CA GLY A 109 -2.08 -4.12 -17.12
C GLY A 109 -3.50 -4.46 -16.68
N ASP A 110 -4.05 -5.55 -17.20
CA ASP A 110 -5.40 -6.02 -16.87
C ASP A 110 -5.37 -6.80 -15.54
N TYR A 111 -5.45 -6.05 -14.44
CA TYR A 111 -5.46 -6.60 -13.09
C TYR A 111 -6.88 -6.86 -12.58
N GLU A 112 -7.02 -7.94 -11.83
CA GLU A 112 -8.16 -8.19 -10.96
C GLU A 112 -7.74 -8.18 -9.50
N PHE A 113 -8.68 -7.89 -8.61
CA PHE A 113 -8.41 -7.57 -7.22
C PHE A 113 -9.25 -8.43 -6.26
N ASN A 114 -8.75 -8.56 -5.04
CA ASN A 114 -9.47 -9.03 -3.87
C ASN A 114 -8.88 -8.31 -2.64
N ALA A 115 -9.51 -8.42 -1.49
CA ALA A 115 -9.02 -7.83 -0.26
C ALA A 115 -8.99 -8.85 0.86
N VAL A 116 -8.10 -8.62 1.82
CA VAL A 116 -8.02 -9.34 3.09
C VAL A 116 -8.17 -8.34 4.21
N TYR A 117 -8.97 -8.68 5.18
CA TYR A 117 -9.17 -7.87 6.36
C TYR A 117 -8.15 -8.23 7.42
N ARG A 118 -7.36 -7.27 7.90
CA ARG A 118 -6.26 -7.52 8.83
C ARG A 118 -5.38 -8.69 8.34
N GLU A 119 -4.87 -9.47 9.28
CA GLU A 119 -4.05 -10.67 9.05
C GLU A 119 -4.90 -11.96 9.06
N THR A 120 -6.14 -11.91 8.57
CA THR A 120 -7.01 -13.10 8.57
C THR A 120 -6.61 -14.13 7.52
N PHE A 121 -5.85 -13.73 6.50
CA PHE A 121 -5.45 -14.57 5.35
C PHE A 121 -6.63 -15.21 4.60
N VAL A 122 -7.82 -14.62 4.73
CA VAL A 122 -9.04 -15.04 4.05
C VAL A 122 -9.54 -13.92 3.17
N PHE A 123 -9.67 -14.19 1.89
CA PHE A 123 -10.22 -13.21 0.96
C PHE A 123 -11.64 -12.82 1.34
N MET A 124 -11.93 -11.52 1.29
CA MET A 124 -13.24 -10.96 1.62
C MET A 124 -14.28 -11.24 0.54
N LEU A 125 -13.85 -11.47 -0.69
CA LEU A 125 -14.72 -11.82 -1.82
C LEU A 125 -14.45 -13.25 -2.27
N PRO A 126 -15.48 -13.99 -2.70
CA PRO A 126 -15.36 -15.40 -3.12
C PRO A 126 -14.58 -15.56 -4.43
N SER A 127 -14.43 -14.50 -5.19
CA SER A 127 -13.71 -14.47 -6.48
C SER A 127 -12.97 -13.17 -6.66
N TRP A 128 -11.98 -13.21 -7.52
CA TRP A 128 -11.28 -12.02 -8.01
C TRP A 128 -12.23 -11.13 -8.81
N THR A 129 -12.07 -9.81 -8.69
CA THR A 129 -13.05 -8.86 -9.19
C THR A 129 -12.40 -7.53 -9.66
N THR A 130 -13.21 -6.55 -10.01
CA THR A 130 -12.76 -5.23 -10.45
C THR A 130 -12.36 -4.33 -9.28
N ALA A 131 -11.55 -3.30 -9.55
CA ALA A 131 -11.22 -2.27 -8.55
C ALA A 131 -12.48 -1.63 -7.95
N ALA A 132 -13.44 -1.25 -8.77
CA ALA A 132 -14.70 -0.64 -8.30
C ALA A 132 -15.48 -1.54 -7.32
N ALA A 133 -15.46 -2.86 -7.51
CA ALA A 133 -16.12 -3.78 -6.58
C ALA A 133 -15.39 -3.86 -5.25
N VAL A 134 -14.04 -3.80 -5.24
CA VAL A 134 -13.24 -3.73 -4.01
C VAL A 134 -13.45 -2.39 -3.31
N GLU A 135 -13.46 -1.27 -4.02
CA GLU A 135 -13.75 0.06 -3.45
C GLU A 135 -15.10 0.06 -2.73
N ASN A 136 -16.15 -0.39 -3.41
CA ASN A 136 -17.48 -0.51 -2.81
C ASN A 136 -17.49 -1.41 -1.57
N LEU A 137 -16.78 -2.54 -1.63
CA LEU A 137 -16.63 -3.44 -0.48
C LEU A 137 -16.02 -2.69 0.71
N LEU A 138 -14.88 -2.02 0.52
CA LEU A 138 -14.15 -1.35 1.59
C LEU A 138 -14.96 -0.21 2.22
N GLU A 139 -15.73 0.54 1.42
CA GLU A 139 -16.58 1.63 1.89
C GLU A 139 -17.80 1.15 2.69
N ASN A 140 -18.36 0.00 2.36
CA ASN A 140 -19.64 -0.47 2.90
C ASN A 140 -19.51 -1.67 3.84
N HIS A 141 -18.32 -2.27 3.98
CA HIS A 141 -18.14 -3.42 4.86
C HIS A 141 -18.31 -3.06 6.34
N PRO A 142 -18.90 -3.93 7.19
CA PRO A 142 -19.00 -3.68 8.63
C PRO A 142 -17.67 -3.38 9.32
N SER A 143 -16.58 -3.89 8.78
CA SER A 143 -15.21 -3.66 9.27
C SER A 143 -14.48 -2.50 8.57
N LYS A 144 -15.18 -1.61 7.88
CA LYS A 144 -14.60 -0.48 7.13
C LYS A 144 -13.70 0.48 7.91
N HIS A 145 -13.67 0.36 9.22
CA HIS A 145 -12.82 1.17 10.11
C HIS A 145 -11.47 0.51 10.42
N ARG A 146 -11.09 -0.52 9.71
CA ARG A 146 -9.87 -1.29 9.98
C ARG A 146 -9.07 -1.50 8.70
N SER A 147 -7.75 -1.50 8.82
CA SER A 147 -6.81 -1.77 7.75
C SER A 147 -6.81 -3.24 7.31
N GLY A 148 -6.14 -3.48 6.21
CA GLY A 148 -5.90 -4.79 5.64
C GLY A 148 -5.11 -4.68 4.34
N ASP A 149 -5.10 -5.74 3.55
CA ASP A 149 -4.37 -5.79 2.29
C ASP A 149 -5.31 -5.90 1.09
N ILE A 150 -5.02 -5.14 0.06
CA ILE A 150 -5.56 -5.37 -1.28
C ILE A 150 -4.56 -6.21 -2.06
N TYR A 151 -5.05 -7.31 -2.60
CA TYR A 151 -4.32 -8.18 -3.50
C TYR A 151 -4.69 -7.89 -4.93
N ALA A 152 -3.69 -7.83 -5.79
CA ALA A 152 -3.85 -7.69 -7.23
C ALA A 152 -3.12 -8.81 -7.95
N ARG A 153 -3.75 -9.38 -8.98
CA ARG A 153 -3.10 -10.31 -9.90
C ARG A 153 -3.39 -9.92 -11.34
N LEU A 154 -2.39 -10.09 -12.19
CA LEU A 154 -2.54 -9.91 -13.63
C LEU A 154 -3.39 -11.06 -14.18
N LYS A 155 -4.37 -10.75 -15.01
CA LYS A 155 -5.11 -11.79 -15.75
C LYS A 155 -4.19 -12.45 -16.76
N GLY A 156 -4.27 -13.77 -16.84
CA GLY A 156 -3.52 -14.58 -17.80
C GLY A 156 -4.14 -14.57 -19.21
#